data_6cba1241332374e03c1f32a7506121bc
#
_entry.id   6cba1241332374e03c1f32a7506121bc
#
_cell.length_a   1.000
_cell.length_b   1.000
_cell.length_c   1.000
_cell.angle_alpha   90.00
_cell.angle_beta   90.00
_cell.angle_gamma   90.00
#
_symmetry.space_group_name_H-M   'P 1'
#
loop_
_entity.id
_entity.type
_entity.pdbx_description
1 polymer ?
#
loop_
_entity_poly.entity_id
_entity_poly.type
_entity_poly.pdbx_seq_one_letter_code
_entity_poly.pdbx_strand_id
1 'polypeptide(L)'
;MSRLKEQYNNEIVDALVKKFDYKNKLEVPKLDKVVVNMGVGEAKDNAKVLESAVADMEKITGQKAVICKAKKSVANFKLREGMPIGCKVTLRGEKMYEFVDRLINLALPRVRDFRGVNPNAFDGRGNYSLGIKEQLIFPEIEYDKVDKVRGMDVIFVTTAKTDEEARELLSQFNMPYTK
;
A
#
# COMPACT_ATOMS: atom_id res chain seq x y z
N MET A 1 18.43 10.62 1.96
CA MET A 1 17.57 9.76 2.82
C MET A 1 16.16 10.34 2.82
N SER A 2 15.12 9.50 2.82
CA SER A 2 13.74 10.00 2.84
C SER A 2 13.36 10.59 4.20
N ARG A 3 12.47 11.58 4.20
CA ARG A 3 12.01 12.26 5.41
C ARG A 3 11.46 11.29 6.47
N LEU A 4 10.62 10.32 6.07
CA LEU A 4 10.05 9.35 7.00
C LEU A 4 11.09 8.38 7.55
N LYS A 5 12.10 8.03 6.78
CA LYS A 5 13.17 7.16 7.26
C LYS A 5 14.03 7.87 8.31
N GLU A 6 14.32 9.14 8.10
CA GLU A 6 15.00 9.96 9.11
C GLU A 6 14.16 10.09 10.37
N GLN A 7 12.88 10.38 10.23
CA GLN A 7 11.94 10.46 11.35
C GLN A 7 11.86 9.14 12.13
N TYR A 8 11.82 8.01 11.44
CA TYR A 8 11.85 6.69 12.06
C TYR A 8 13.10 6.49 12.91
N ASN A 9 14.28 6.78 12.35
CA ASN A 9 15.55 6.57 13.04
C ASN A 9 15.73 7.50 14.24
N ASN A 10 15.30 8.76 14.13
CA ASN A 10 15.57 9.80 15.12
C ASN A 10 14.51 9.90 16.23
N GLU A 11 13.25 9.61 15.92
CA GLU A 11 12.12 9.86 16.81
C GLU A 11 11.29 8.61 17.11
N ILE A 12 10.92 7.88 16.07
CA ILE A 12 9.93 6.78 16.19
C ILE A 12 10.49 5.59 16.96
N VAL A 13 11.76 5.23 16.72
CA VAL A 13 12.42 4.13 17.43
C VAL A 13 12.39 4.37 18.94
N ASP A 14 12.78 5.55 19.38
CA ASP A 14 12.82 5.89 20.81
C ASP A 14 11.41 5.96 21.42
N ALA A 15 10.43 6.48 20.68
CA ALA A 15 9.03 6.50 21.12
C ALA A 15 8.46 5.10 21.31
N LEU A 16 8.75 4.17 20.41
CA LEU A 16 8.30 2.78 20.50
C LEU A 16 9.00 2.02 21.62
N VAL A 17 10.30 2.27 21.82
CA VAL A 17 11.06 1.69 22.96
C VAL A 17 10.43 2.10 24.30
N LYS A 18 10.07 3.37 24.45
CA LYS A 18 9.42 3.86 25.67
C LYS A 18 8.04 3.26 25.91
N LYS A 19 7.25 3.09 24.82
CA LYS A 19 5.88 2.59 24.94
C LYS A 19 5.80 1.10 25.24
N PHE A 20 6.63 0.29 24.58
CA PHE A 20 6.60 -1.16 24.70
C PHE A 20 7.73 -1.76 25.53
N ASP A 21 8.61 -0.93 26.06
CA ASP A 21 9.74 -1.32 26.93
C ASP A 21 10.63 -2.40 26.32
N TYR A 22 11.04 -2.19 25.06
CA TYR A 22 11.97 -3.10 24.38
C TYR A 22 13.36 -3.07 25.03
N LYS A 23 13.93 -4.24 25.24
CA LYS A 23 15.29 -4.39 25.79
C LYS A 23 16.37 -4.03 24.78
N ASN A 24 16.09 -4.28 23.51
CA ASN A 24 17.02 -4.03 22.42
C ASN A 24 16.34 -3.17 21.33
N LYS A 25 17.02 -2.13 20.86
CA LYS A 25 16.53 -1.28 19.77
C LYS A 25 16.28 -2.05 18.47
N LEU A 26 16.93 -3.21 18.27
CA LEU A 26 16.71 -4.06 17.10
C LEU A 26 15.37 -4.81 17.14
N GLU A 27 14.73 -4.89 18.30
CA GLU A 27 13.40 -5.50 18.45
C GLU A 27 12.27 -4.56 18.01
N VAL A 28 12.55 -3.29 17.88
CA VAL A 28 11.55 -2.28 17.49
C VAL A 28 10.97 -2.62 16.12
N PRO A 29 9.62 -2.64 15.98
CA PRO A 29 9.00 -2.90 14.70
C PRO A 29 9.37 -1.85 13.66
N LYS A 30 9.54 -2.29 12.44
CA LYS A 30 9.84 -1.44 11.28
C LYS A 30 9.03 -1.86 10.07
N LEU A 31 8.88 -0.97 9.11
CA LEU A 31 8.32 -1.32 7.81
C LEU A 31 9.32 -2.20 7.06
N ASP A 32 8.87 -3.39 6.65
CA ASP A 32 9.65 -4.30 5.81
C ASP A 32 9.45 -4.00 4.33
N LYS A 33 8.19 -3.98 3.93
CA LYS A 33 7.79 -3.66 2.55
C LYS A 33 6.39 -3.11 2.49
N VAL A 34 6.07 -2.44 1.40
CA VAL A 34 4.71 -2.03 1.05
C VAL A 34 4.38 -2.63 -0.31
N VAL A 35 3.28 -3.36 -0.38
CA VAL A 35 2.80 -3.97 -1.62
C VAL A 35 1.57 -3.20 -2.08
N VAL A 36 1.62 -2.71 -3.31
CA VAL A 36 0.48 -2.08 -3.97
C VAL A 36 -0.02 -3.05 -5.02
N ASN A 37 -1.28 -3.44 -4.93
CA ASN A 37 -1.92 -4.39 -5.83
C ASN A 37 -3.14 -3.76 -6.49
N MET A 38 -3.32 -4.04 -7.76
CA MET A 38 -4.50 -3.64 -8.50
C MET A 38 -5.08 -4.86 -9.22
N GLY A 39 -6.30 -5.25 -8.83
CA GLY A 39 -7.04 -6.32 -9.49
C GLY A 39 -7.75 -5.78 -10.73
N VAL A 40 -7.47 -6.36 -11.89
CA VAL A 40 -8.05 -5.97 -13.17
C VAL A 40 -8.70 -7.19 -13.83
N GLY A 41 -9.88 -7.56 -13.35
CA GLY A 41 -10.63 -8.72 -13.85
C GLY A 41 -11.05 -8.58 -15.33
N GLU A 42 -11.22 -7.38 -15.82
CA GLU A 42 -11.55 -7.09 -17.21
C GLU A 42 -10.41 -7.41 -18.18
N ALA A 43 -9.19 -7.55 -17.68
CA ALA A 43 -8.01 -7.84 -18.51
C ALA A 43 -8.10 -9.21 -19.21
N LYS A 44 -8.92 -10.12 -18.70
CA LYS A 44 -9.19 -11.43 -19.37
C LYS A 44 -9.87 -11.25 -20.74
N ASP A 45 -10.69 -10.20 -20.89
CA ASP A 45 -11.42 -9.88 -22.11
C ASP A 45 -10.71 -8.83 -22.97
N ASN A 46 -9.95 -7.92 -22.34
CA ASN A 46 -9.27 -6.82 -23.02
C ASN A 46 -7.90 -6.52 -22.38
N ALA A 47 -6.83 -6.90 -23.05
CA ALA A 47 -5.46 -6.69 -22.58
C ALA A 47 -5.06 -5.21 -22.45
N LYS A 48 -5.66 -4.31 -23.23
CA LYS A 48 -5.36 -2.87 -23.16
C LYS A 48 -5.75 -2.25 -21.80
N VAL A 49 -6.78 -2.77 -21.16
CA VAL A 49 -7.20 -2.34 -19.82
C VAL A 49 -6.08 -2.58 -18.80
N LEU A 50 -5.42 -3.73 -18.89
CA LEU A 50 -4.29 -4.05 -18.02
C LEU A 50 -3.07 -3.16 -18.29
N GLU A 51 -2.79 -2.84 -19.56
CA GLU A 51 -1.69 -1.94 -19.91
C GLU A 51 -1.91 -0.54 -19.30
N SER A 52 -3.12 -0.03 -19.34
CA SER A 52 -3.49 1.23 -18.69
C SER A 52 -3.32 1.16 -17.16
N ALA A 53 -3.75 0.07 -16.55
CA ALA A 53 -3.60 -0.14 -15.11
C ALA A 53 -2.12 -0.22 -14.69
N VAL A 54 -1.29 -0.92 -15.46
CA VAL A 54 0.15 -1.00 -15.25
C VAL A 54 0.81 0.38 -15.37
N ALA A 55 0.44 1.16 -16.37
CA ALA A 55 0.96 2.52 -16.56
C ALA A 55 0.62 3.43 -15.37
N ASP A 56 -0.62 3.39 -14.88
CA ASP A 56 -1.02 4.15 -13.70
C ASP A 56 -0.25 3.71 -12.46
N MET A 57 -0.10 2.40 -12.26
CA MET A 57 0.67 1.84 -11.14
C MET A 57 2.13 2.30 -11.16
N GLU A 58 2.76 2.30 -12.31
CA GLU A 58 4.14 2.75 -12.48
C GLU A 58 4.31 4.25 -12.19
N LYS A 59 3.33 5.07 -12.56
CA LYS A 59 3.33 6.50 -12.22
C LYS A 59 3.20 6.73 -10.72
N ILE A 60 2.32 5.99 -10.06
CA ILE A 60 2.07 6.12 -8.62
C ILE A 60 3.27 5.67 -7.80
N THR A 61 3.87 4.54 -8.14
CA THR A 61 4.95 3.92 -7.34
C THR A 61 6.35 4.30 -7.80
N GLY A 62 6.51 4.74 -9.04
CA GLY A 62 7.82 5.01 -9.62
C GLY A 62 8.65 3.76 -9.91
N GLN A 63 8.03 2.59 -9.89
CA GLN A 63 8.68 1.29 -10.11
C GLN A 63 7.86 0.46 -11.09
N LYS A 64 8.54 -0.36 -11.89
CA LYS A 64 7.89 -1.25 -12.86
C LYS A 64 6.98 -2.26 -12.14
N ALA A 65 5.74 -2.37 -12.61
CA ALA A 65 4.77 -3.31 -12.06
C ALA A 65 4.97 -4.72 -12.62
N VAL A 66 4.67 -5.71 -11.78
CA VAL A 66 4.62 -7.13 -12.16
C VAL A 66 3.20 -7.50 -12.53
N ILE A 67 3.02 -8.10 -13.69
CA ILE A 67 1.72 -8.61 -14.14
C ILE A 67 1.40 -9.91 -13.40
N CYS A 68 0.24 -9.94 -12.75
CA CYS A 68 -0.24 -11.11 -12.04
C CYS A 68 -1.13 -11.96 -12.96
N LYS A 69 -0.80 -13.23 -13.05
CA LYS A 69 -1.54 -14.20 -13.87
C LYS A 69 -2.37 -15.13 -12.99
N ALA A 70 -3.50 -15.61 -13.54
CA ALA A 70 -4.36 -16.57 -12.86
C ALA A 70 -3.61 -17.89 -12.59
N LYS A 71 -3.71 -18.39 -11.37
CA LYS A 71 -3.09 -19.66 -10.94
C LYS A 71 -3.94 -20.87 -11.28
N LYS A 72 -5.26 -20.69 -11.40
CA LYS A 72 -6.22 -21.74 -11.66
C LYS A 72 -7.29 -21.27 -12.63
N SER A 73 -7.82 -22.20 -13.42
CA SER A 73 -8.98 -21.93 -14.26
C SER A 73 -10.27 -21.96 -13.44
N VAL A 74 -11.16 -20.96 -13.63
CA VAL A 74 -12.47 -20.90 -12.98
C VAL A 74 -13.53 -20.63 -14.05
N ALA A 75 -14.37 -21.61 -14.31
CA ALA A 75 -15.36 -21.55 -15.39
C ALA A 75 -16.41 -20.46 -15.18
N ASN A 76 -16.86 -20.23 -13.93
CA ASN A 76 -17.85 -19.21 -13.60
C ASN A 76 -17.38 -17.78 -13.93
N PHE A 77 -16.09 -17.55 -13.85
CA PHE A 77 -15.49 -16.25 -14.19
C PHE A 77 -14.95 -16.20 -15.62
N LYS A 78 -15.13 -17.25 -16.41
CA LYS A 78 -14.55 -17.39 -17.75
C LYS A 78 -13.03 -17.19 -17.75
N LEU A 79 -12.38 -17.66 -16.70
CA LEU A 79 -10.96 -17.50 -16.44
C LEU A 79 -10.20 -18.79 -16.73
N ARG A 80 -9.09 -18.67 -17.44
CA ARG A 80 -8.14 -19.79 -17.68
C ARG A 80 -6.83 -19.50 -16.98
N GLU A 81 -6.16 -20.55 -16.56
CA GLU A 81 -4.83 -20.48 -15.98
C GLU A 81 -3.86 -19.75 -16.92
N GLY A 82 -3.05 -18.86 -16.37
CA GLY A 82 -2.09 -18.06 -17.12
C GLY A 82 -2.64 -16.75 -17.71
N MET A 83 -3.94 -16.49 -17.62
CA MET A 83 -4.50 -15.21 -18.05
C MET A 83 -4.07 -14.07 -17.13
N PRO A 84 -3.64 -12.90 -17.68
CA PRO A 84 -3.31 -11.75 -16.86
C PRO A 84 -4.58 -11.16 -16.22
N ILE A 85 -4.57 -10.98 -14.91
CA ILE A 85 -5.74 -10.51 -14.15
C ILE A 85 -5.46 -9.34 -13.22
N GLY A 86 -4.23 -8.87 -13.15
CA GLY A 86 -3.87 -7.76 -12.30
C GLY A 86 -2.40 -7.39 -12.39
N CYS A 87 -2.02 -6.43 -11.56
CA CYS A 87 -0.64 -6.02 -11.44
C CYS A 87 -0.31 -5.65 -9.98
N LYS A 88 0.94 -5.75 -9.61
CA LYS A 88 1.42 -5.39 -8.28
C LYS A 88 2.82 -4.79 -8.33
N VAL A 89 3.13 -4.00 -7.31
CA VAL A 89 4.47 -3.48 -7.06
C VAL A 89 4.81 -3.73 -5.60
N THR A 90 6.02 -4.20 -5.35
CA THR A 90 6.57 -4.33 -4.00
C THR A 90 7.63 -3.25 -3.80
N LEU A 91 7.40 -2.37 -2.83
CA LEU A 91 8.30 -1.25 -2.52
C LEU A 91 9.08 -1.56 -1.25
N ARG A 92 10.40 -1.29 -1.27
CA ARG A 92 11.31 -1.45 -0.13
C ARG A 92 12.26 -0.27 -0.05
N GLY A 93 12.85 -0.04 1.12
CA GLY A 93 13.87 0.98 1.33
C GLY A 93 13.36 2.40 1.11
N GLU A 94 14.15 3.23 0.47
CA GLU A 94 13.83 4.64 0.23
C GLU A 94 12.52 4.85 -0.54
N LYS A 95 12.30 4.08 -1.59
CA LYS A 95 11.07 4.14 -2.39
C LYS A 95 9.81 3.84 -1.59
N MET A 96 9.91 2.89 -0.67
CA MET A 96 8.83 2.54 0.25
C MET A 96 8.48 3.72 1.17
N TYR A 97 9.47 4.33 1.81
CA TYR A 97 9.24 5.47 2.71
C TYR A 97 8.70 6.69 1.97
N GLU A 98 9.21 6.98 0.78
CA GLU A 98 8.69 8.07 -0.04
C GLU A 98 7.24 7.83 -0.47
N PHE A 99 6.91 6.61 -0.85
CA PHE A 99 5.53 6.24 -1.21
C PHE A 99 4.58 6.39 -0.01
N VAL A 100 4.98 5.89 1.17
CA VAL A 100 4.17 6.00 2.39
C VAL A 100 3.95 7.46 2.78
N ASP A 101 4.98 8.29 2.68
CA ASP A 101 4.88 9.73 2.94
C ASP A 101 3.87 10.41 2.02
N ARG A 102 3.95 10.16 0.71
CA ARG A 102 2.99 10.70 -0.26
C ARG A 102 1.58 10.18 -0.04
N LEU A 103 1.44 8.90 0.27
CA LEU A 103 0.13 8.30 0.53
C LEU A 103 -0.55 8.96 1.73
N ILE A 104 0.14 9.07 2.85
CA ILE A 104 -0.43 9.59 4.09
C ILE A 104 -0.68 11.10 4.02
N ASN A 105 0.25 11.86 3.48
CA ASN A 105 0.22 13.31 3.55
C ASN A 105 -0.42 14.00 2.33
N LEU A 106 -0.38 13.38 1.16
CA LEU A 106 -0.90 13.96 -0.08
C LEU A 106 -2.13 13.22 -0.64
N ALA A 107 -2.09 11.90 -0.69
CA ALA A 107 -3.14 11.12 -1.34
C ALA A 107 -4.38 10.92 -0.46
N LEU A 108 -4.22 10.45 0.77
CA LEU A 108 -5.36 10.19 1.66
C LEU A 108 -6.20 11.44 1.96
N PRO A 109 -5.64 12.64 2.18
CA PRO A 109 -6.45 13.85 2.34
C PRO A 109 -7.30 14.22 1.12
N ARG A 110 -6.97 13.70 -0.06
CA ARG A 110 -7.72 13.93 -1.31
C ARG A 110 -8.87 12.93 -1.55
N VAL A 111 -8.99 11.94 -0.70
CA VAL A 111 -10.12 10.99 -0.76
C VAL A 111 -11.42 11.72 -0.47
N ARG A 112 -12.44 11.50 -1.31
CA ARG A 112 -13.77 12.09 -1.13
C ARG A 112 -14.39 11.60 0.18
N ASP A 113 -14.92 12.54 1.00
CA ASP A 113 -15.51 12.28 2.30
C ASP A 113 -14.59 11.49 3.25
N PHE A 114 -13.31 11.81 3.22
CA PHE A 114 -12.33 11.11 4.03
C PHE A 114 -12.54 11.38 5.53
N ARG A 115 -12.79 10.31 6.29
CA ARG A 115 -13.00 10.35 7.74
C ARG A 115 -11.93 9.61 8.55
N GLY A 116 -10.93 9.11 7.88
CA GLY A 116 -9.89 8.27 8.44
C GLY A 116 -9.89 6.85 7.87
N VAL A 117 -8.88 6.08 8.23
CA VAL A 117 -8.73 4.69 7.82
C VAL A 117 -9.11 3.76 8.95
N ASN A 118 -9.53 2.54 8.62
CA ASN A 118 -9.94 1.54 9.60
C ASN A 118 -8.78 1.16 10.52
N PRO A 119 -8.89 1.37 11.86
CA PRO A 119 -7.83 1.00 12.78
C PRO A 119 -7.71 -0.50 13.04
N ASN A 120 -8.66 -1.31 12.57
CA ASN A 120 -8.73 -2.75 12.83
C ASN A 120 -8.43 -3.62 11.60
N ALA A 121 -7.89 -3.05 10.53
CA ALA A 121 -7.59 -3.79 9.30
C ALA A 121 -6.24 -4.52 9.34
N PHE A 122 -5.93 -5.16 10.47
CA PHE A 122 -4.72 -5.96 10.68
C PHE A 122 -5.01 -7.45 10.54
N ASP A 123 -4.00 -8.22 10.17
CA ASP A 123 -4.11 -9.67 9.92
C ASP A 123 -3.85 -10.56 11.15
N GLY A 124 -3.60 -9.98 12.31
CA GLY A 124 -3.18 -10.69 13.54
C GLY A 124 -1.67 -10.84 13.70
N ARG A 125 -0.88 -10.47 12.69
CA ARG A 125 0.59 -10.60 12.67
C ARG A 125 1.32 -9.28 12.41
N GLY A 126 0.64 -8.17 12.59
CA GLY A 126 1.21 -6.84 12.41
C GLY A 126 1.25 -6.33 10.98
N ASN A 127 0.50 -6.90 10.06
CA ASN A 127 0.36 -6.40 8.70
C ASN A 127 -0.97 -5.65 8.53
N TYR A 128 -0.95 -4.54 7.83
CA TYR A 128 -2.10 -3.67 7.65
C TYR A 128 -2.51 -3.60 6.18
N SER A 129 -3.80 -3.67 5.91
CA SER A 129 -4.37 -3.57 4.56
C SER A 129 -5.25 -2.34 4.43
N LEU A 130 -5.02 -1.54 3.39
CA LEU A 130 -5.79 -0.35 3.07
C LEU A 130 -6.36 -0.46 1.66
N GLY A 131 -7.68 -0.39 1.53
CA GLY A 131 -8.35 -0.32 0.23
C GLY A 131 -8.53 1.13 -0.21
N ILE A 132 -8.13 1.43 -1.44
CA ILE A 132 -8.30 2.72 -2.09
C ILE A 132 -9.26 2.53 -3.25
N LYS A 133 -10.33 3.32 -3.29
CA LYS A 133 -11.38 3.19 -4.31
C LYS A 133 -11.02 3.82 -5.66
N GLU A 134 -10.18 4.84 -5.65
CA GLU A 134 -9.85 5.64 -6.82
C GLU A 134 -8.35 5.92 -6.89
N GLN A 135 -7.72 5.65 -8.04
CA GLN A 135 -6.32 6.03 -8.27
C GLN A 135 -6.12 7.53 -8.43
N LEU A 136 -7.21 8.27 -8.64
CA LEU A 136 -7.19 9.73 -8.85
C LEU A 136 -6.72 10.53 -7.64
N ILE A 137 -6.69 9.95 -6.46
CA ILE A 137 -6.20 10.60 -5.23
C ILE A 137 -4.70 10.88 -5.27
N PHE A 138 -3.96 10.16 -6.10
CA PHE A 138 -2.52 10.38 -6.26
C PHE A 138 -2.25 11.55 -7.20
N PRO A 139 -1.40 12.52 -6.80
CA PRO A 139 -1.13 13.69 -7.63
C PRO A 139 -0.39 13.38 -8.94
N GLU A 140 0.26 12.21 -9.03
CA GLU A 140 0.94 11.74 -10.23
C GLU A 140 -0.02 11.33 -11.35
N ILE A 141 -1.29 11.08 -11.01
CA ILE A 141 -2.33 10.67 -11.96
C ILE A 141 -3.09 11.91 -12.45
N GLU A 142 -3.05 12.14 -13.74
CA GLU A 142 -3.80 13.21 -14.40
C GLU A 142 -5.22 12.74 -14.72
N TYR A 143 -6.22 13.45 -14.20
CA TYR A 143 -7.64 13.12 -14.40
C TYR A 143 -8.01 12.96 -15.88
N ASP A 144 -7.52 13.84 -16.76
CA ASP A 144 -7.86 13.87 -18.18
C ASP A 144 -7.29 12.68 -18.96
N LYS A 145 -6.26 12.03 -18.44
CA LYS A 145 -5.58 10.90 -19.09
C LYS A 145 -6.03 9.53 -18.58
N VAL A 146 -6.93 9.51 -17.61
CA VAL A 146 -7.45 8.26 -17.03
C VAL A 146 -8.60 7.75 -17.89
N ASP A 147 -8.48 6.52 -18.37
CA ASP A 147 -9.53 5.83 -19.13
C ASP A 147 -10.67 5.33 -18.24
N LYS A 148 -10.34 4.84 -17.05
CA LYS A 148 -11.31 4.31 -16.09
C LYS A 148 -10.81 4.48 -14.66
N VAL A 149 -11.72 4.78 -13.75
CA VAL A 149 -11.44 4.78 -12.30
C VAL A 149 -11.23 3.35 -11.82
N ARG A 150 -10.08 3.09 -11.19
CA ARG A 150 -9.73 1.79 -10.63
C ARG A 150 -9.32 1.93 -9.17
N GLY A 151 -9.77 0.98 -8.35
CA GLY A 151 -9.31 0.85 -6.98
C GLY A 151 -8.01 0.06 -6.91
N MET A 152 -7.37 0.14 -5.74
CA MET A 152 -6.17 -0.62 -5.43
C MET A 152 -6.10 -0.96 -3.96
N ASP A 153 -5.29 -1.94 -3.62
CA ASP A 153 -5.00 -2.31 -2.24
C ASP A 153 -3.55 -1.97 -1.92
N VAL A 154 -3.35 -1.33 -0.78
CA VAL A 154 -2.02 -1.04 -0.24
C VAL A 154 -1.83 -1.87 1.02
N ILE A 155 -0.81 -2.72 1.05
CA ILE A 155 -0.51 -3.61 2.16
C ILE A 155 0.81 -3.20 2.78
N PHE A 156 0.76 -2.86 4.07
CA PHE A 156 1.93 -2.52 4.87
C PHE A 156 2.40 -3.76 5.60
N VAL A 157 3.54 -4.29 5.21
CA VAL A 157 4.16 -5.43 5.88
C VAL A 157 5.20 -4.91 6.86
N THR A 158 5.03 -5.23 8.13
CA THR A 158 5.90 -4.81 9.21
C THR A 158 6.61 -6.00 9.86
N THR A 159 7.62 -5.72 10.67
CA THR A 159 8.30 -6.73 11.49
C THR A 159 7.67 -6.87 12.88
N ALA A 160 6.57 -6.20 13.15
CA ALA A 160 5.85 -6.29 14.42
C ALA A 160 5.34 -7.71 14.68
N LYS A 161 5.39 -8.12 15.92
CA LYS A 161 4.89 -9.44 16.37
C LYS A 161 3.38 -9.41 16.61
N THR A 162 2.84 -8.26 17.01
CA THR A 162 1.43 -8.06 17.33
C THR A 162 0.84 -6.90 16.55
N ASP A 163 -0.49 -6.88 16.41
CA ASP A 163 -1.20 -5.80 15.75
C ASP A 163 -1.11 -4.47 16.50
N GLU A 164 -1.01 -4.51 17.81
CA GLU A 164 -0.86 -3.31 18.64
C GLU A 164 0.46 -2.60 18.37
N GLU A 165 1.55 -3.35 18.27
CA GLU A 165 2.87 -2.81 17.92
C GLU A 165 2.86 -2.19 16.53
N ALA A 166 2.25 -2.86 15.55
CA ALA A 166 2.14 -2.36 14.19
C ALA A 166 1.25 -1.12 14.10
N ARG A 167 0.13 -1.10 14.83
CA ARG A 167 -0.76 0.07 14.88
C ARG A 167 -0.03 1.30 15.43
N GLU A 168 0.73 1.13 16.49
CA GLU A 168 1.53 2.22 17.04
C GLU A 168 2.62 2.68 16.07
N LEU A 169 3.30 1.77 15.41
CA LEU A 169 4.30 2.11 14.38
C LEU A 169 3.69 2.98 13.27
N LEU A 170 2.55 2.56 12.72
CA LEU A 170 1.87 3.31 11.67
C LEU A 170 1.30 4.64 12.18
N SER A 171 0.83 4.66 13.43
CA SER A 171 0.37 5.89 14.09
C SER A 171 1.50 6.93 14.22
N GLN A 172 2.71 6.51 14.50
CA GLN A 172 3.89 7.38 14.56
C GLN A 172 4.25 7.96 13.18
N PHE A 173 3.89 7.28 12.09
CA PHE A 173 3.98 7.83 10.74
C PHE A 173 2.81 8.77 10.38
N ASN A 174 1.94 9.09 11.33
CA ASN A 174 0.75 9.91 11.15
C ASN A 174 -0.35 9.24 10.30
N MET A 175 -0.47 7.92 10.37
CA MET A 175 -1.59 7.22 9.73
C MET A 175 -2.92 7.74 10.32
N PRO A 176 -3.82 8.27 9.48
CA PRO A 176 -5.05 8.92 9.94
C PRO A 176 -6.15 7.91 10.27
N TYR A 177 -6.04 7.23 11.40
CA TYR A 177 -7.07 6.31 11.87
C TYR A 177 -8.36 7.02 12.26
N THR A 178 -9.50 6.38 12.02
CA THR A 178 -10.78 6.82 12.57
C THR A 178 -10.77 6.68 14.09
N LYS A 179 -11.36 7.65 14.77
CA LYS A 179 -11.53 7.63 16.24
C LYS A 179 -12.70 6.73 16.64
#